data_e832345eff8767f63be86702c84b7d79
#
_entry.id   e832345eff8767f63be86702c84b7d79
#
_cell.length_a   1.000
_cell.length_b   1.000
_cell.length_c   1.000
_cell.angle_alpha   90.00
_cell.angle_beta   90.00
_cell.angle_gamma   90.00
#
_symmetry.space_group_name_H-M   'P 1'
#
loop_
_entity.id
_entity.type
_entity.pdbx_description
1 polymer ?
#
loop_
_entity_poly.entity_id
_entity_poly.type
_entity_poly.pdbx_seq_one_letter_code
_entity_poly.pdbx_strand_id
1 'polypeptide(L)'
;MQNFARLCVILKIHKMKNKPFIAQNASVMGNVTFGENVSVWYGVVIRADVEAIVIGNNSNIQDTAVLHADPGDPTIIGNDVTVGHGAIVHGAVVGDGSLIGMRATILNKAKIGKNCVIGACALVTEGMQIPDNSLVVGIPAKVVKQISEQQAQMLKLGALHYVEMAEKHKNGDFPLIK
;
A
#
# COMPACT_ATOMS: atom_id res chain seq x y z
N MET A 1 -35.45 22.26 18.99
CA MET A 1 -35.41 21.76 17.57
C MET A 1 -34.13 22.27 16.97
N GLN A 2 -33.09 21.46 17.02
CA GLN A 2 -31.76 21.83 16.48
C GLN A 2 -31.58 21.07 15.18
N ASN A 3 -31.41 21.84 14.08
CA ASN A 3 -31.12 21.36 12.74
C ASN A 3 -29.74 20.73 12.69
N PHE A 4 -29.66 19.43 12.57
CA PHE A 4 -28.45 18.74 12.13
C PHE A 4 -28.30 18.95 10.62
N ALA A 5 -27.57 19.98 10.22
CA ALA A 5 -27.12 20.15 8.86
C ALA A 5 -26.14 19.02 8.55
N ARG A 6 -26.56 18.07 7.72
CA ARG A 6 -25.70 17.10 7.07
C ARG A 6 -24.62 17.86 6.29
N LEU A 7 -23.42 17.90 6.85
CA LEU A 7 -22.23 18.36 6.13
C LEU A 7 -21.91 17.33 5.04
N CYS A 8 -22.46 17.56 3.86
CA CYS A 8 -22.12 16.81 2.65
C CYS A 8 -20.70 17.23 2.27
N VAL A 9 -19.70 16.49 2.70
CA VAL A 9 -18.33 16.66 2.23
C VAL A 9 -18.31 16.17 0.79
N ILE A 10 -18.56 17.08 -0.14
CA ILE A 10 -18.26 16.86 -1.57
C ILE A 10 -16.73 16.81 -1.67
N LEU A 11 -16.18 15.59 -1.62
CA LEU A 11 -14.80 15.35 -2.00
C LEU A 11 -14.60 15.92 -3.40
N LYS A 12 -13.82 17.01 -3.50
CA LYS A 12 -13.28 17.47 -4.78
C LYS A 12 -12.44 16.33 -5.33
N ILE A 13 -13.04 15.55 -6.22
CA ILE A 13 -12.28 14.65 -7.10
C ILE A 13 -11.40 15.57 -7.94
N HIS A 14 -10.18 15.79 -7.48
CA HIS A 14 -9.14 16.35 -8.35
C HIS A 14 -9.13 15.45 -9.58
N LYS A 15 -9.22 16.03 -10.77
CA LYS A 15 -9.09 15.32 -12.04
C LYS A 15 -7.73 14.60 -12.02
N MET A 16 -7.69 13.35 -11.54
CA MET A 16 -6.50 12.51 -11.63
C MET A 16 -6.21 12.33 -13.11
N LYS A 17 -5.00 12.66 -13.54
CA LYS A 17 -4.57 12.50 -14.93
C LYS A 17 -4.70 11.06 -15.41
N ASN A 18 -4.47 10.10 -14.49
CA ASN A 18 -4.65 8.68 -14.75
C ASN A 18 -5.43 8.05 -13.58
N LYS A 19 -6.54 7.38 -13.89
CA LYS A 19 -7.27 6.58 -12.88
C LYS A 19 -6.41 5.40 -12.43
N PRO A 20 -6.47 5.02 -11.14
CA PRO A 20 -5.78 3.82 -10.68
C PRO A 20 -6.26 2.57 -11.47
N PHE A 21 -5.39 1.59 -11.63
CA PHE A 21 -5.82 0.26 -12.01
C PHE A 21 -6.43 -0.42 -10.78
N ILE A 22 -7.66 -0.87 -10.88
CA ILE A 22 -8.33 -1.65 -9.83
C ILE A 22 -8.85 -2.91 -10.51
N ALA A 23 -8.28 -4.07 -10.13
CA ALA A 23 -8.70 -5.35 -10.66
C ALA A 23 -10.19 -5.62 -10.34
N GLN A 24 -10.90 -6.28 -11.26
CA GLN A 24 -12.36 -6.43 -11.21
C GLN A 24 -12.92 -7.11 -9.94
N ASN A 25 -12.10 -7.92 -9.24
CA ASN A 25 -12.47 -8.61 -8.01
C ASN A 25 -11.77 -8.04 -6.77
N ALA A 26 -11.11 -6.89 -6.88
CA ALA A 26 -10.63 -6.15 -5.73
C ALA A 26 -11.79 -5.40 -5.07
N SER A 27 -11.78 -5.32 -3.74
CA SER A 27 -12.77 -4.60 -2.94
C SER A 27 -12.15 -3.35 -2.34
N VAL A 28 -12.59 -2.18 -2.78
CA VAL A 28 -12.11 -0.89 -2.28
C VAL A 28 -13.30 -0.08 -1.76
N MET A 29 -13.25 0.32 -0.49
CA MET A 29 -14.37 1.01 0.14
C MET A 29 -13.93 2.03 1.19
N GLY A 30 -14.76 3.05 1.39
CA GLY A 30 -14.55 4.09 2.39
C GLY A 30 -13.67 5.25 1.93
N ASN A 31 -12.95 5.88 2.87
CA ASN A 31 -12.13 7.07 2.64
C ASN A 31 -10.73 6.69 2.12
N VAL A 32 -10.65 6.28 0.85
CA VAL A 32 -9.39 5.91 0.19
C VAL A 32 -8.94 7.01 -0.76
N THR A 33 -7.69 7.45 -0.65
CA THR A 33 -7.05 8.40 -1.58
C THR A 33 -5.94 7.70 -2.34
N PHE A 34 -5.95 7.83 -3.68
CA PHE A 34 -4.93 7.29 -4.57
C PHE A 34 -4.08 8.39 -5.19
N GLY A 35 -2.78 8.17 -5.26
CA GLY A 35 -1.87 8.91 -6.11
C GLY A 35 -1.97 8.50 -7.58
N GLU A 36 -1.07 9.04 -8.41
CA GLU A 36 -0.98 8.68 -9.83
C GLU A 36 -0.40 7.28 -10.02
N ASN A 37 -0.84 6.57 -11.07
CA ASN A 37 -0.33 5.26 -11.50
C ASN A 37 -0.40 4.16 -10.42
N VAL A 38 -1.30 4.29 -9.45
CA VAL A 38 -1.51 3.24 -8.44
C VAL A 38 -2.16 2.03 -9.09
N SER A 39 -1.74 0.82 -8.67
CA SER A 39 -2.37 -0.43 -9.08
C SER A 39 -2.81 -1.28 -7.89
N VAL A 40 -4.06 -1.75 -7.96
CA VAL A 40 -4.72 -2.61 -6.96
C VAL A 40 -5.09 -3.91 -7.64
N TRP A 41 -4.46 -4.99 -7.23
CA TRP A 41 -4.49 -6.27 -7.93
C TRP A 41 -5.61 -7.19 -7.45
N TYR A 42 -5.63 -8.41 -7.96
CA TYR A 42 -6.77 -9.30 -7.81
C TYR A 42 -6.97 -9.77 -6.36
N GLY A 43 -8.22 -9.74 -5.89
CA GLY A 43 -8.60 -10.16 -4.55
C GLY A 43 -8.12 -9.25 -3.42
N VAL A 44 -7.54 -8.09 -3.73
CA VAL A 44 -7.15 -7.09 -2.71
C VAL A 44 -8.38 -6.56 -1.99
N VAL A 45 -8.25 -6.34 -0.68
CA VAL A 45 -9.26 -5.65 0.13
C VAL A 45 -8.63 -4.38 0.72
N ILE A 46 -9.18 -3.22 0.37
CA ILE A 46 -8.85 -1.92 0.97
C ILE A 46 -10.12 -1.40 1.64
N ARG A 47 -10.13 -1.41 2.96
CA ARG A 47 -11.31 -1.04 3.73
C ARG A 47 -11.02 0.16 4.64
N ALA A 48 -11.41 1.36 4.20
CA ALA A 48 -11.23 2.63 4.88
C ALA A 48 -12.56 3.13 5.48
N ASP A 49 -13.27 2.26 6.18
CA ASP A 49 -14.58 2.52 6.79
C ASP A 49 -14.48 3.15 8.17
N VAL A 50 -13.33 3.07 8.81
CA VAL A 50 -13.06 3.58 10.15
C VAL A 50 -12.12 4.78 10.11
N GLU A 51 -11.02 4.69 9.37
CA GLU A 51 -10.02 5.75 9.25
C GLU A 51 -9.49 5.79 7.80
N ALA A 52 -8.81 6.89 7.43
CA ALA A 52 -8.34 7.13 6.07
C ALA A 52 -7.22 6.15 5.65
N ILE A 53 -7.25 5.78 4.37
CA ILE A 53 -6.14 5.06 3.71
C ILE A 53 -5.63 5.91 2.55
N VAL A 54 -4.33 6.22 2.55
CA VAL A 54 -3.67 7.01 1.50
C VAL A 54 -2.61 6.16 0.82
N ILE A 55 -2.61 6.13 -0.51
CA ILE A 55 -1.65 5.38 -1.31
C ILE A 55 -0.98 6.33 -2.29
N GLY A 56 0.34 6.48 -2.17
CA GLY A 56 1.16 7.37 -2.98
C GLY A 56 1.37 6.90 -4.41
N ASN A 57 1.99 7.77 -5.22
CA ASN A 57 2.20 7.56 -6.65
C ASN A 57 3.02 6.30 -6.96
N ASN A 58 2.73 5.65 -8.09
CA ASN A 58 3.41 4.47 -8.63
C ASN A 58 3.43 3.25 -7.70
N SER A 59 2.63 3.28 -6.62
CA SER A 59 2.59 2.18 -5.65
C SER A 59 1.63 1.08 -6.10
N ASN A 60 1.96 -0.16 -5.75
CA ASN A 60 1.16 -1.32 -6.12
C ASN A 60 0.77 -2.15 -4.89
N ILE A 61 -0.48 -2.56 -4.85
CA ILE A 61 -1.05 -3.41 -3.82
C ILE A 61 -1.38 -4.75 -4.47
N GLN A 62 -0.53 -5.74 -4.21
CA GLN A 62 -0.55 -7.00 -4.95
C GLN A 62 -1.65 -7.94 -4.44
N ASP A 63 -1.88 -8.99 -5.23
CA ASP A 63 -3.00 -9.91 -5.08
C ASP A 63 -3.22 -10.36 -3.64
N THR A 64 -4.48 -10.35 -3.23
CA THR A 64 -4.96 -10.78 -1.91
C THR A 64 -4.40 -10.00 -0.69
N ALA A 65 -3.67 -8.89 -0.92
CA ALA A 65 -3.25 -8.03 0.19
C ALA A 65 -4.43 -7.34 0.85
N VAL A 66 -4.29 -6.97 2.12
CA VAL A 66 -5.31 -6.30 2.92
C VAL A 66 -4.77 -5.00 3.49
N LEU A 67 -5.45 -3.88 3.23
CA LEU A 67 -5.20 -2.61 3.89
C LEU A 67 -6.42 -2.24 4.74
N HIS A 68 -6.19 -1.96 6.00
CA HIS A 68 -7.21 -1.49 6.93
C HIS A 68 -6.62 -0.46 7.91
N ALA A 69 -7.44 0.15 8.74
CA ALA A 69 -7.02 1.17 9.68
C ALA A 69 -7.96 1.18 10.89
N ASP A 70 -7.43 1.54 12.06
CA ASP A 70 -8.21 1.74 13.29
C ASP A 70 -8.43 3.24 13.56
N PRO A 71 -9.39 3.62 14.42
CA PRO A 71 -9.65 5.02 14.74
C PRO A 71 -8.39 5.74 15.25
N GLY A 72 -8.00 6.83 14.57
CA GLY A 72 -6.82 7.62 14.88
C GLY A 72 -5.49 7.06 14.35
N ASP A 73 -5.49 5.87 13.74
CA ASP A 73 -4.31 5.23 13.16
C ASP A 73 -4.51 5.01 11.64
N PRO A 74 -4.38 6.04 10.78
CA PRO A 74 -4.53 5.91 9.34
C PRO A 74 -3.47 4.98 8.74
N THR A 75 -3.81 4.30 7.66
CA THR A 75 -2.83 3.56 6.86
C THR A 75 -2.31 4.45 5.73
N ILE A 76 -0.99 4.71 5.74
CA ILE A 76 -0.34 5.57 4.75
C ILE A 76 0.75 4.78 4.02
N ILE A 77 0.56 4.61 2.74
CA ILE A 77 1.53 4.01 1.82
C ILE A 77 2.19 5.14 1.03
N GLY A 78 3.51 5.26 1.08
CA GLY A 78 4.28 6.26 0.34
C GLY A 78 4.28 6.06 -1.17
N ASN A 79 5.15 6.78 -1.87
CA ASN A 79 5.34 6.66 -3.30
C ASN A 79 6.28 5.50 -3.64
N ASP A 80 6.13 4.92 -4.84
CA ASP A 80 6.99 3.84 -5.35
C ASP A 80 7.07 2.62 -4.39
N VAL A 81 5.99 2.36 -3.63
CA VAL A 81 5.91 1.26 -2.66
C VAL A 81 5.30 0.02 -3.30
N THR A 82 5.89 -1.13 -3.00
CA THR A 82 5.31 -2.43 -3.33
C THR A 82 4.77 -3.10 -2.07
N VAL A 83 3.47 -3.37 -2.02
CA VAL A 83 2.83 -4.21 -1.01
C VAL A 83 2.62 -5.59 -1.63
N GLY A 84 3.44 -6.57 -1.24
CA GLY A 84 3.49 -7.90 -1.82
C GLY A 84 2.24 -8.73 -1.58
N HIS A 85 2.10 -9.79 -2.38
CA HIS A 85 0.94 -10.70 -2.36
C HIS A 85 0.58 -11.18 -0.94
N GLY A 86 -0.67 -11.04 -0.55
CA GLY A 86 -1.20 -11.47 0.74
C GLY A 86 -0.65 -10.72 1.96
N ALA A 87 0.09 -9.63 1.78
CA ALA A 87 0.56 -8.82 2.90
C ALA A 87 -0.60 -8.08 3.57
N ILE A 88 -0.45 -7.79 4.87
CA ILE A 88 -1.41 -7.02 5.65
C ILE A 88 -0.72 -5.75 6.14
N VAL A 89 -1.31 -4.58 5.87
CA VAL A 89 -0.88 -3.31 6.46
C VAL A 89 -2.06 -2.69 7.19
N HIS A 90 -1.92 -2.54 8.49
CA HIS A 90 -3.00 -2.13 9.37
C HIS A 90 -2.57 -0.96 10.26
N GLY A 91 -3.19 0.21 10.09
CA GLY A 91 -2.94 1.40 10.88
C GLY A 91 -1.47 1.83 10.94
N ALA A 92 -0.75 1.74 9.83
CA ALA A 92 0.70 1.92 9.79
C ALA A 92 1.14 2.88 8.67
N VAL A 93 2.35 3.40 8.79
CA VAL A 93 2.99 4.27 7.80
C VAL A 93 4.12 3.53 7.11
N VAL A 94 4.11 3.50 5.78
CA VAL A 94 5.16 2.90 4.95
C VAL A 94 5.80 3.99 4.10
N GLY A 95 7.10 4.23 4.32
CA GLY A 95 7.89 5.25 3.61
C GLY A 95 8.15 4.90 2.14
N ASP A 96 8.45 5.93 1.35
CA ASP A 96 8.67 5.85 -0.09
C ASP A 96 9.70 4.78 -0.47
N GLY A 97 9.51 4.13 -1.62
CA GLY A 97 10.45 3.18 -2.20
C GLY A 97 10.58 1.86 -1.44
N SER A 98 9.72 1.60 -0.45
CA SER A 98 9.81 0.39 0.39
C SER A 98 9.07 -0.80 -0.24
N LEU A 99 9.55 -1.99 0.09
CA LEU A 99 8.92 -3.27 -0.26
C LEU A 99 8.41 -3.96 1.01
N ILE A 100 7.11 -4.19 1.06
CA ILE A 100 6.48 -5.08 2.03
C ILE A 100 6.39 -6.47 1.39
N GLY A 101 7.16 -7.41 1.90
CA GLY A 101 7.26 -8.76 1.34
C GLY A 101 5.95 -9.54 1.41
N MET A 102 5.87 -10.58 0.59
CA MET A 102 4.68 -11.44 0.52
C MET A 102 4.29 -11.97 1.91
N ARG A 103 2.99 -11.87 2.25
CA ARG A 103 2.42 -12.30 3.54
C ARG A 103 3.04 -11.67 4.79
N ALA A 104 3.81 -10.57 4.65
CA ALA A 104 4.24 -9.81 5.81
C ALA A 104 3.05 -9.11 6.45
N THR A 105 3.09 -8.95 7.78
CA THR A 105 2.05 -8.28 8.55
C THR A 105 2.66 -7.07 9.26
N ILE A 106 2.09 -5.89 9.02
CA ILE A 106 2.48 -4.63 9.64
C ILE A 106 1.33 -4.18 10.52
N LEU A 107 1.58 -4.05 11.82
CA LEU A 107 0.55 -3.70 12.81
C LEU A 107 0.50 -2.19 13.08
N ASN A 108 -0.53 -1.77 13.82
CA ASN A 108 -0.86 -0.38 14.13
C ASN A 108 0.33 0.43 14.65
N LYS A 109 0.37 1.71 14.28
CA LYS A 109 1.38 2.68 14.72
C LYS A 109 2.81 2.34 14.30
N ALA A 110 3.04 1.22 13.59
CA ALA A 110 4.34 0.94 13.02
C ALA A 110 4.70 1.98 11.95
N LYS A 111 5.96 2.39 11.93
CA LYS A 111 6.49 3.30 10.92
C LYS A 111 7.67 2.66 10.23
N ILE A 112 7.48 2.34 8.96
CA ILE A 112 8.53 1.84 8.09
C ILE A 112 9.16 3.04 7.40
N GLY A 113 10.48 3.19 7.52
CA GLY A 113 11.23 4.23 6.83
C GLY A 113 11.23 4.07 5.31
N LYS A 114 11.97 4.93 4.62
CA LYS A 114 12.13 4.89 3.17
C LYS A 114 13.07 3.78 2.74
N ASN A 115 12.85 3.26 1.51
CA ASN A 115 13.70 2.24 0.90
C ASN A 115 13.92 1.01 1.79
N CYS A 116 12.93 0.64 2.59
CA CYS A 116 13.03 -0.55 3.44
C CYS A 116 12.58 -1.80 2.70
N VAL A 117 13.15 -2.94 3.09
CA VAL A 117 12.70 -4.27 2.67
C VAL A 117 12.19 -4.99 3.91
N ILE A 118 10.89 -5.21 3.97
CA ILE A 118 10.27 -6.10 4.95
C ILE A 118 10.19 -7.47 4.29
N GLY A 119 10.90 -8.44 4.84
CA GLY A 119 10.95 -9.79 4.28
C GLY A 119 9.61 -10.50 4.27
N ALA A 120 9.47 -11.49 3.42
CA ALA A 120 8.25 -12.29 3.34
C ALA A 120 7.93 -12.93 4.71
N CYS A 121 6.64 -12.97 5.07
CA CYS A 121 6.12 -13.49 6.33
C CYS A 121 6.64 -12.81 7.60
N ALA A 122 7.32 -11.67 7.49
CA ALA A 122 7.77 -10.93 8.67
C ALA A 122 6.59 -10.31 9.43
N LEU A 123 6.67 -10.26 10.76
CA LEU A 123 5.68 -9.61 11.63
C LEU A 123 6.27 -8.37 12.26
N VAL A 124 5.95 -7.19 11.71
CA VAL A 124 6.28 -5.89 12.31
C VAL A 124 5.22 -5.58 13.35
N THR A 125 5.64 -5.56 14.61
CA THR A 125 4.73 -5.39 15.75
C THR A 125 4.27 -3.94 15.90
N GLU A 126 3.22 -3.74 16.68
CA GLU A 126 2.62 -2.44 16.95
C GLU A 126 3.66 -1.44 17.44
N GLY A 127 3.59 -0.21 16.91
CA GLY A 127 4.45 0.91 17.30
C GLY A 127 5.92 0.80 16.87
N MET A 128 6.33 -0.28 16.21
CA MET A 128 7.72 -0.48 15.81
C MET A 128 8.17 0.59 14.82
N GLN A 129 9.37 1.16 15.07
CA GLN A 129 9.99 2.17 14.22
C GLN A 129 11.14 1.55 13.44
N ILE A 130 11.02 1.46 12.13
CA ILE A 130 12.05 0.91 11.23
C ILE A 130 12.78 2.08 10.55
N PRO A 131 14.10 2.24 10.74
CA PRO A 131 14.88 3.28 10.08
C PRO A 131 14.91 3.11 8.55
N ASP A 132 15.19 4.20 7.83
CA ASP A 132 15.38 4.17 6.39
C ASP A 132 16.42 3.14 5.96
N ASN A 133 16.29 2.61 4.75
CA ASN A 133 17.22 1.67 4.10
C ASN A 133 17.44 0.36 4.87
N SER A 134 16.47 -0.09 5.65
CA SER A 134 16.59 -1.29 6.49
C SER A 134 16.09 -2.55 5.77
N LEU A 135 16.83 -3.65 5.92
CA LEU A 135 16.33 -5.00 5.69
C LEU A 135 15.82 -5.57 7.02
N VAL A 136 14.55 -5.99 7.03
CA VAL A 136 13.82 -6.43 8.23
C VAL A 136 13.22 -7.80 7.98
N VAL A 137 13.45 -8.75 8.87
CA VAL A 137 12.93 -10.13 8.74
C VAL A 137 12.54 -10.72 10.09
N GLY A 138 11.73 -11.76 10.07
CA GLY A 138 11.42 -12.60 11.23
C GLY A 138 10.06 -12.32 11.89
N ILE A 139 9.76 -13.15 12.91
CA ILE A 139 8.56 -13.11 13.74
C ILE A 139 9.00 -13.26 15.20
N PRO A 140 9.02 -12.15 16.00
CA PRO A 140 8.81 -10.76 15.58
C PRO A 140 9.95 -10.24 14.67
N ALA A 141 9.63 -9.26 13.86
CA ALA A 141 10.56 -8.68 12.88
C ALA A 141 11.74 -7.97 13.56
N LYS A 142 12.93 -8.07 12.94
CA LYS A 142 14.15 -7.38 13.41
C LYS A 142 14.88 -6.79 12.22
N VAL A 143 15.48 -5.61 12.40
CA VAL A 143 16.42 -5.03 11.45
C VAL A 143 17.68 -5.90 11.45
N VAL A 144 18.07 -6.44 10.30
CA VAL A 144 19.23 -7.33 10.18
C VAL A 144 20.41 -6.67 9.49
N LYS A 145 20.16 -5.71 8.60
CA LYS A 145 21.21 -4.90 7.95
C LYS A 145 20.62 -3.69 7.22
N GLN A 146 21.48 -2.81 6.76
CA GLN A 146 21.14 -1.76 5.80
C GLN A 146 21.18 -2.33 4.38
N ILE A 147 20.31 -1.81 3.50
CA ILE A 147 20.39 -2.09 2.06
C ILE A 147 21.27 -1.04 1.37
N SER A 148 21.86 -1.42 0.24
CA SER A 148 22.66 -0.51 -0.58
C SER A 148 21.76 0.40 -1.45
N GLU A 149 22.34 1.52 -1.94
CA GLU A 149 21.66 2.38 -2.90
C GLU A 149 21.23 1.62 -4.16
N GLN A 150 22.07 0.69 -4.65
CA GLN A 150 21.73 -0.16 -5.78
C GLN A 150 20.48 -1.02 -5.49
N GLN A 151 20.37 -1.59 -4.29
CA GLN A 151 19.18 -2.33 -3.88
C GLN A 151 17.96 -1.43 -3.81
N ALA A 152 18.07 -0.21 -3.26
CA ALA A 152 16.99 0.76 -3.23
C ALA A 152 16.52 1.15 -4.65
N GLN A 153 17.43 1.34 -5.60
CA GLN A 153 17.09 1.57 -7.00
C GLN A 153 16.32 0.40 -7.62
N MET A 154 16.71 -0.84 -7.31
CA MET A 154 15.99 -2.03 -7.79
C MET A 154 14.57 -2.13 -7.24
N LEU A 155 14.32 -1.70 -5.98
CA LEU A 155 12.96 -1.64 -5.42
C LEU A 155 12.08 -0.67 -6.23
N LYS A 156 12.61 0.50 -6.53
CA LYS A 156 11.90 1.50 -7.34
C LYS A 156 11.59 0.98 -8.75
N LEU A 157 12.54 0.34 -9.41
CA LEU A 157 12.32 -0.27 -10.72
C LEU A 157 11.23 -1.36 -10.64
N GLY A 158 11.19 -2.14 -9.57
CA GLY A 158 10.12 -3.09 -9.30
C GLY A 158 8.74 -2.43 -9.24
N ALA A 159 8.61 -1.31 -8.54
CA ALA A 159 7.36 -0.56 -8.48
C ALA A 159 6.94 -0.03 -9.87
N LEU A 160 7.87 0.54 -10.63
CA LEU A 160 7.62 1.04 -11.99
C LEU A 160 7.23 -0.07 -12.97
N HIS A 161 7.79 -1.27 -12.81
CA HIS A 161 7.36 -2.43 -13.58
C HIS A 161 5.86 -2.73 -13.38
N TYR A 162 5.35 -2.59 -12.15
CA TYR A 162 3.92 -2.76 -11.88
C TYR A 162 3.05 -1.65 -12.49
N VAL A 163 3.57 -0.45 -12.70
CA VAL A 163 2.87 0.58 -13.50
C VAL A 163 2.69 0.11 -14.94
N GLU A 164 3.74 -0.43 -15.57
CA GLU A 164 3.66 -0.98 -16.94
C GLU A 164 2.70 -2.16 -17.02
N MET A 165 2.76 -3.09 -16.04
CA MET A 165 1.87 -4.24 -16.00
C MET A 165 0.40 -3.82 -15.85
N ALA A 166 0.12 -2.81 -15.02
CA ALA A 166 -1.23 -2.28 -14.86
C ALA A 166 -1.81 -1.74 -16.18
N GLU A 167 -1.00 -1.04 -16.98
CA GLU A 167 -1.43 -0.56 -18.31
C GLU A 167 -1.73 -1.73 -19.26
N LYS A 168 -0.93 -2.79 -19.27
CA LYS A 168 -1.20 -3.99 -20.07
C LYS A 168 -2.51 -4.67 -19.66
N HIS A 169 -2.78 -4.77 -18.34
CA HIS A 169 -4.06 -5.32 -17.85
C HIS A 169 -5.25 -4.43 -18.23
N LYS A 170 -5.11 -3.10 -18.18
CA LYS A 170 -6.16 -2.16 -18.64
C LYS A 170 -6.45 -2.33 -20.13
N ASN A 171 -5.42 -2.59 -20.94
CA ASN A 171 -5.56 -2.79 -22.38
C ASN A 171 -6.13 -4.17 -22.76
N GLY A 172 -6.26 -5.09 -21.82
CA GLY A 172 -6.81 -6.42 -22.06
C GLY A 172 -5.79 -7.42 -22.59
N ASP A 173 -4.48 -7.16 -22.44
CA ASP A 173 -3.41 -8.06 -22.91
C ASP A 173 -3.44 -9.42 -22.19
N PHE A 174 -4.08 -9.48 -21.01
CA PHE A 174 -4.20 -10.68 -20.19
C PHE A 174 -5.67 -10.96 -19.85
N PRO A 175 -6.47 -11.49 -20.81
CA PRO A 175 -7.88 -11.79 -20.54
C PRO A 175 -8.02 -12.94 -19.53
N LEU A 176 -9.06 -12.86 -18.68
CA LEU A 176 -9.39 -13.98 -17.79
C LEU A 176 -9.85 -15.17 -18.63
N ILE A 177 -9.25 -16.31 -18.35
CA ILE A 177 -9.70 -17.59 -18.89
C ILE A 177 -10.83 -18.10 -17.98
N LYS A 178 -12.04 -18.24 -18.57
CA LYS A 178 -13.23 -18.74 -17.87
C LYS A 178 -13.32 -20.26 -17.96
#